data_d15be279a7391f7cd6e0da947f3ae28c
#
_entry.id   d15be279a7391f7cd6e0da947f3ae28c
#
_cell.length_a   1.000
_cell.length_b   1.000
_cell.length_c   1.000
_cell.angle_alpha   90.00
_cell.angle_beta   90.00
_cell.angle_gamma   90.00
#
_symmetry.space_group_name_H-M   'P 1'
#
loop_
_entity.id
_entity.type
_entity.pdbx_description
1 polymer ?
#
loop_
_entity_poly.entity_id
_entity_poly.type
_entity_poly.pdbx_seq_one_letter_code
_entity_poly.pdbx_strand_id
1 'polypeptide(L)' 'MTSQEALEELKDRVRCADLTDEDYVDCVSKEALRVAIEALEREVSTDPDRV' A
#
# COMPACT_ATOMS: atom_id res chain seq x y z
N MET A 1 8.44 -10.97 6.45
CA MET A 1 7.40 -10.27 5.67
C MET A 1 7.81 -10.14 4.22
N THR A 2 6.91 -10.47 3.31
CA THR A 2 7.17 -10.33 1.88
C THR A 2 6.61 -9.03 1.37
N SER A 3 6.99 -8.64 0.15
CA SER A 3 6.44 -7.44 -0.47
C SER A 3 4.93 -7.55 -0.63
N GLN A 4 4.45 -8.73 -0.94
CA GLN A 4 3.02 -8.98 -1.07
C GLN A 4 2.29 -8.74 0.25
N GLU A 5 2.85 -9.23 1.34
CA GLU A 5 2.25 -9.05 2.66
C GLU A 5 2.26 -7.58 3.06
N ALA A 6 3.36 -6.89 2.81
CA ALA A 6 3.46 -5.47 3.10
C ALA A 6 2.43 -4.68 2.31
N LEU A 7 2.27 -5.02 1.04
CA LEU A 7 1.31 -4.36 0.17
C LEU A 7 -0.12 -4.53 0.70
N GLU A 8 -0.47 -5.73 1.08
CA GLU A 8 -1.81 -6.00 1.61
C GLU A 8 -2.07 -5.25 2.91
N GLU A 9 -1.08 -5.19 3.79
CA GLU A 9 -1.21 -4.43 5.03
C GLU A 9 -1.44 -2.95 4.77
N LEU A 10 -0.65 -2.38 3.87
CA LEU A 10 -0.79 -0.96 3.56
C LEU A 10 -2.14 -0.66 2.92
N LYS A 11 -2.60 -1.51 2.03
CA LYS A 11 -3.91 -1.33 1.42
C LYS A 11 -5.01 -1.37 2.46
N ASP A 12 -4.90 -2.27 3.40
CA ASP A 12 -5.89 -2.40 4.46
C ASP A 12 -5.94 -1.16 5.33
N ARG A 13 -4.79 -0.62 5.68
CA ARG A 13 -4.72 0.59 6.50
C ARG A 13 -5.32 1.79 5.79
N VAL A 14 -5.01 1.94 4.51
CA VAL A 14 -5.57 3.04 3.73
C VAL A 14 -7.08 2.89 3.61
N ARG A 15 -7.56 1.68 3.43
CA ARG A 15 -8.99 1.44 3.34
C ARG A 15 -9.69 1.80 4.65
N CYS A 16 -9.09 1.45 5.78
CA CYS A 16 -9.65 1.82 7.07
C CYS A 16 -9.71 3.33 7.25
N ALA A 17 -8.65 4.02 6.83
CA ALA A 17 -8.62 5.47 6.91
C ALA A 17 -9.70 6.09 6.03
N ASP A 18 -9.92 5.55 4.85
CA ASP A 18 -10.97 6.03 3.95
C ASP A 18 -12.35 5.85 4.56
N LEU A 19 -12.57 4.73 5.23
CA LEU A 19 -13.86 4.46 5.85
C LEU A 19 -14.14 5.39 7.03
N THR A 20 -13.11 5.83 7.73
CA THR A 20 -13.25 6.72 8.87
C THR A 20 -12.99 8.18 8.50
N ASP A 21 -12.75 8.44 7.22
CA ASP A 21 -12.51 9.79 6.73
C ASP A 21 -11.30 10.45 7.36
N GLU A 22 -10.26 9.67 7.63
CA GLU A 22 -9.03 10.16 8.20
C GLU A 22 -7.98 10.42 7.12
N ASP A 23 -7.14 11.42 7.36
CA ASP A 23 -6.07 11.75 6.43
C ASP A 23 -4.76 11.09 6.78
N TYR A 24 -4.64 10.59 8.00
CA TYR A 24 -3.40 10.01 8.51
C TYR A 24 -3.63 8.63 9.08
N VAL A 25 -2.63 7.79 8.93
CA VAL A 25 -2.61 6.47 9.54
C VAL A 25 -1.29 6.35 10.29
N ASP A 26 -1.35 6.18 11.62
CA ASP A 26 -0.15 6.06 12.46
C ASP A 26 0.84 7.22 12.20
N CYS A 27 0.33 8.43 12.15
CA CYS A 27 1.12 9.64 11.92
C CYS A 27 1.75 9.74 10.53
N VAL A 28 1.35 8.87 9.63
CA VAL A 28 1.79 8.90 8.23
C VAL A 28 0.62 9.33 7.37
N SER A 29 0.86 10.27 6.46
CA SER A 29 -0.23 10.74 5.61
C SER A 29 -0.72 9.62 4.68
N LYS A 30 -2.02 9.63 4.42
CA LYS A 30 -2.64 8.64 3.54
C LYS A 30 -2.03 8.70 2.14
N GLU A 31 -1.66 9.89 1.71
CA GLU A 31 -1.04 10.08 0.41
C GLU A 31 0.31 9.38 0.33
N ALA A 32 1.10 9.48 1.39
CA ALA A 32 2.39 8.80 1.44
C ALA A 32 2.20 7.29 1.38
N LEU A 33 1.18 6.79 2.05
CA LEU A 33 0.86 5.36 2.00
C LEU A 33 0.47 4.92 0.59
N ARG A 34 -0.26 5.75 -0.11
CA ARG A 34 -0.64 5.43 -1.50
C ARG A 34 0.58 5.35 -2.41
N VAL A 35 1.53 6.24 -2.21
CA VAL A 35 2.78 6.20 -2.97
C VAL A 35 3.53 4.91 -2.69
N ALA A 36 3.61 4.52 -1.43
CA ALA A 36 4.25 3.28 -1.04
C ALA A 36 3.54 2.07 -1.64
N ILE A 37 2.22 2.10 -1.66
CA ILE A 37 1.43 1.03 -2.26
C ILE A 37 1.74 0.92 -3.76
N GLU A 38 1.80 2.03 -4.46
CA GLU A 38 2.14 2.02 -5.87
C GLU A 38 3.51 1.40 -6.12
N ALA A 39 4.49 1.77 -5.31
CA ALA A 39 5.83 1.24 -5.44
C ALA A 39 5.85 -0.27 -5.21
N LEU A 40 5.13 -0.73 -4.19
CA LEU A 40 5.05 -2.16 -3.90
C LEU A 40 4.29 -2.91 -4.97
N GLU A 41 3.26 -2.30 -5.52
CA GLU A 41 2.52 -2.93 -6.61
C GLU A 41 3.39 -3.14 -7.83
N ARG A 42 4.27 -2.21 -8.11
CA ARG A 42 5.23 -2.36 -9.19
C ARG A 42 6.17 -3.52 -8.93
N GLU A 43 6.68 -3.60 -7.70
CA GLU A 43 7.58 -4.69 -7.33
C GLU A 43 6.91 -6.05 -7.44
N VAL A 44 5.71 -6.14 -6.93
CA VAL A 44 4.96 -7.39 -6.95
C VAL A 44 4.54 -7.76 -8.37
N SER A 45 4.19 -6.76 -9.17
CA SER A 45 3.76 -6.99 -10.54
C SER A 45 4.90 -7.27 -11.51
N THR A 46 6.12 -6.88 -11.14
CA THR A 46 7.27 -7.12 -11.97
C THR A 46 7.63 -8.60 -11.92
N ASP A 47 7.27 -9.30 -12.96
CA ASP A 47 7.52 -10.72 -13.04
C ASP A 47 8.21 -10.99 -14.38
N PRO A 48 9.46 -11.42 -14.37
CA PRO A 48 10.19 -11.66 -15.61
C PRO A 48 9.56 -12.74 -16.50
N ASP A 49 8.74 -13.58 -15.89
CA ASP A 49 8.08 -14.64 -16.64
C ASP A 49 6.80 -14.19 -17.32
N ARG A 50 6.39 -12.97 -17.08
CA ARG A 50 5.14 -12.44 -17.61
C ARG A 50 5.31 -11.64 -18.88
N VAL A 51 6.35 -11.83 -19.54
CA VAL A 51 6.60 -11.07 -20.77
C VAL A 51 5.67 -11.49 -21.91
#